data_14d21f7d6a986d3ca3d065bf888f94c9
#
_entry.id   14d21f7d6a986d3ca3d065bf888f94c9
#
_cell.length_a   1.000
_cell.length_b   1.000
_cell.length_c   1.000
_cell.angle_alpha   90.00
_cell.angle_beta   90.00
_cell.angle_gamma   90.00
#
_symmetry.space_group_name_H-M   'P 1'
#
loop_
_entity.id
_entity.type
_entity.pdbx_description
1 polymer ?
#
loop_
_entity_poly.entity_id
_entity_poly.type
_entity_poly.pdbx_seq_one_letter_code
_entity_poly.pdbx_strand_id
1 'polypeptide(L)'
;VAICRSLNVAARLNPVTLEPEYYRDGAFHSVETEAAVLKDETESAVLTLNAEDGSAWKYYQTWTIGKWNGTVFETLNYEETAFNGKTLALTLEPGCYRLITSMRMPNGDQHAAYRVFELKAGEAKEIYLEAVKKELDELLEHIELPEITLEDLDGKAHTLNDLTKDGPILLAFLGTGEEPTEHVLNELIEIAEKWNAKDAAMAAVLPTKAD
;
A
#
# COMPACT_ATOMS: atom_id res chain seq x y z
N VAL A 1 -7.13 -29.93 -10.75
CA VAL A 1 -6.47 -31.23 -11.02
C VAL A 1 -7.17 -32.35 -10.26
N ALA A 2 -7.33 -32.29 -8.91
CA ALA A 2 -7.93 -33.36 -8.12
C ALA A 2 -9.36 -33.71 -8.57
N ILE A 3 -10.21 -32.70 -8.78
CA ILE A 3 -11.59 -32.87 -9.26
C ILE A 3 -11.63 -33.55 -10.63
N CYS A 4 -10.78 -33.13 -11.57
CA CYS A 4 -10.70 -33.78 -12.89
C CYS A 4 -10.35 -35.25 -12.77
N ARG A 5 -9.37 -35.58 -11.93
CA ARG A 5 -8.94 -36.96 -11.69
C ARG A 5 -10.04 -37.82 -11.04
N SER A 6 -10.83 -37.25 -10.13
CA SER A 6 -11.98 -37.95 -9.53
C SER A 6 -13.09 -38.26 -10.54
N LEU A 7 -13.14 -37.51 -11.63
CA LEU A 7 -14.05 -37.72 -12.75
C LEU A 7 -13.44 -38.51 -13.92
N ASN A 8 -12.30 -39.19 -13.68
CA ASN A 8 -11.52 -39.93 -14.69
C ASN A 8 -10.99 -39.09 -15.85
N VAL A 9 -10.85 -37.77 -15.64
CA VAL A 9 -10.18 -36.89 -16.61
C VAL A 9 -8.71 -36.77 -16.22
N ALA A 10 -7.81 -37.16 -17.12
CA ALA A 10 -6.38 -37.00 -16.88
C ALA A 10 -6.04 -35.52 -16.80
N ALA A 11 -5.42 -35.11 -15.70
CA ALA A 11 -5.10 -33.70 -15.44
C ALA A 11 -3.78 -33.59 -14.68
N ARG A 12 -3.06 -32.49 -14.90
CA ARG A 12 -1.78 -32.18 -14.25
C ARG A 12 -1.65 -30.68 -13.99
N LEU A 13 -0.62 -30.30 -13.27
CA LEU A 13 -0.08 -28.94 -13.32
C LEU A 13 0.98 -28.90 -14.42
N ASN A 14 0.98 -27.87 -15.24
CA ASN A 14 2.03 -27.62 -16.21
C ASN A 14 3.36 -27.55 -15.46
N PRO A 15 4.41 -28.30 -15.88
CA PRO A 15 5.67 -28.36 -15.16
C PRO A 15 6.47 -27.02 -15.17
N VAL A 16 6.11 -26.07 -16.05
CA VAL A 16 6.79 -24.79 -16.20
C VAL A 16 5.97 -23.65 -15.58
N THR A 17 4.67 -23.56 -15.96
CA THR A 17 3.80 -22.43 -15.53
C THR A 17 3.03 -22.74 -14.25
N LEU A 18 2.95 -24.01 -13.83
CA LEU A 18 2.13 -24.52 -12.73
C LEU A 18 0.61 -24.32 -12.93
N GLU A 19 0.19 -23.96 -14.13
CA GLU A 19 -1.23 -23.85 -14.49
C GLU A 19 -1.89 -25.22 -14.55
N PRO A 20 -3.17 -25.34 -14.17
CA PRO A 20 -3.90 -26.59 -14.28
C PRO A 20 -4.20 -26.92 -15.75
N GLU A 21 -3.85 -28.14 -16.14
CA GLU A 21 -4.10 -28.68 -17.48
C GLU A 21 -4.92 -29.96 -17.39
N TYR A 22 -5.76 -30.22 -18.38
CA TYR A 22 -6.45 -31.49 -18.58
C TYR A 22 -6.10 -32.09 -19.95
N TYR A 23 -6.14 -33.41 -20.01
CA TYR A 23 -5.79 -34.16 -21.23
C TYR A 23 -7.01 -34.41 -22.07
N ARG A 24 -6.96 -34.01 -23.36
CA ARG A 24 -8.00 -34.21 -24.35
C ARG A 24 -7.38 -34.28 -25.75
N ASP A 25 -7.94 -35.11 -26.60
CA ASP A 25 -7.58 -35.20 -28.02
C ASP A 25 -6.06 -35.35 -28.28
N GLY A 26 -5.36 -36.10 -27.40
CA GLY A 26 -3.94 -36.38 -27.54
C GLY A 26 -2.98 -35.34 -26.98
N ALA A 27 -3.47 -34.27 -26.36
CA ALA A 27 -2.65 -33.18 -25.80
C ALA A 27 -3.16 -32.70 -24.43
N PHE A 28 -2.30 -31.99 -23.71
CA PHE A 28 -2.69 -31.25 -22.51
C PHE A 28 -3.12 -29.81 -22.89
N HIS A 29 -4.27 -29.40 -22.40
CA HIS A 29 -4.88 -28.09 -22.61
C HIS A 29 -4.96 -27.34 -21.28
N SER A 30 -4.62 -26.04 -21.29
CA SER A 30 -4.81 -25.17 -20.12
C SER A 30 -6.29 -24.96 -19.84
N VAL A 31 -6.70 -25.12 -18.59
CA VAL A 31 -8.07 -24.82 -18.14
C VAL A 31 -8.42 -23.35 -18.35
N GLU A 32 -7.45 -22.47 -18.18
CA GLU A 32 -7.68 -21.02 -18.33
C GLU A 32 -7.90 -20.61 -19.80
N THR A 33 -7.19 -21.24 -20.74
CA THR A 33 -7.34 -20.93 -22.17
C THR A 33 -8.73 -21.29 -22.68
N GLU A 34 -9.32 -22.43 -22.26
CA GLU A 34 -10.69 -22.78 -22.66
C GLU A 34 -11.77 -21.96 -21.92
N ALA A 35 -11.55 -21.65 -20.65
CA ALA A 35 -12.42 -20.72 -19.93
C ALA A 35 -12.41 -19.31 -20.57
N ALA A 36 -11.28 -18.89 -21.13
CA ALA A 36 -11.18 -17.64 -21.88
C ALA A 36 -11.90 -17.71 -23.24
N VAL A 37 -11.93 -18.88 -23.89
CA VAL A 37 -12.68 -19.08 -25.16
C VAL A 37 -14.18 -19.17 -24.95
N LEU A 38 -14.62 -19.60 -23.76
CA LEU A 38 -16.03 -19.60 -23.35
C LEU A 38 -16.48 -18.27 -22.75
N LYS A 39 -15.58 -17.29 -22.60
CA LYS A 39 -15.96 -15.92 -22.32
C LYS A 39 -16.71 -15.41 -23.56
N ASP A 40 -18.06 -15.45 -23.47
CA ASP A 40 -18.91 -14.62 -24.30
C ASP A 40 -18.27 -13.24 -24.42
N GLU A 41 -18.37 -12.62 -25.59
CA GLU A 41 -17.99 -11.20 -25.78
C GLU A 41 -18.90 -10.32 -24.92
N THR A 42 -18.78 -10.45 -23.60
CA THR A 42 -19.50 -9.57 -22.68
C THR A 42 -18.88 -8.19 -22.83
N GLU A 43 -19.70 -7.27 -23.31
CA GLU A 43 -19.34 -5.86 -23.44
C GLU A 43 -18.71 -5.38 -22.12
N SER A 44 -17.48 -4.90 -22.20
CA SER A 44 -16.74 -4.42 -21.02
C SER A 44 -17.43 -3.22 -20.38
N ALA A 45 -17.28 -3.05 -19.11
CA ALA A 45 -17.67 -1.85 -18.37
C ALA A 45 -16.49 -0.90 -18.20
N VAL A 46 -16.75 0.37 -18.01
CA VAL A 46 -15.74 1.38 -17.71
C VAL A 46 -15.95 1.92 -16.29
N LEU A 47 -14.94 1.77 -15.44
CA LEU A 47 -14.89 2.40 -14.13
C LEU A 47 -13.95 3.59 -14.19
N THR A 48 -14.46 4.79 -13.91
CA THR A 48 -13.64 5.99 -13.76
C THR A 48 -13.48 6.32 -12.27
N LEU A 49 -12.25 6.27 -11.79
CA LEU A 49 -11.89 6.77 -10.48
C LEU A 49 -11.50 8.24 -10.59
N ASN A 50 -12.13 9.09 -9.80
CA ASN A 50 -11.87 10.52 -9.72
C ASN A 50 -11.26 10.83 -8.35
N ALA A 51 -10.25 11.70 -8.31
CA ALA A 51 -9.58 12.15 -7.10
C ALA A 51 -9.30 13.66 -7.17
N GLU A 52 -9.19 14.32 -6.04
CA GLU A 52 -8.80 15.74 -5.99
C GLU A 52 -7.35 15.92 -6.49
N ASP A 53 -6.46 15.00 -6.08
CA ASP A 53 -5.08 14.87 -6.54
C ASP A 53 -4.79 13.38 -6.81
N GLY A 54 -4.61 13.03 -8.08
CA GLY A 54 -4.30 11.66 -8.49
C GLY A 54 -2.93 11.16 -8.04
N SER A 55 -1.98 12.06 -7.80
CA SER A 55 -0.62 11.68 -7.36
C SER A 55 -0.57 11.05 -5.97
N ALA A 56 -1.58 11.33 -5.12
CA ALA A 56 -1.74 10.72 -3.79
C ALA A 56 -2.19 9.24 -3.85
N TRP A 57 -2.64 8.77 -5.02
CA TRP A 57 -3.24 7.45 -5.17
C TRP A 57 -2.31 6.49 -5.92
N LYS A 58 -1.66 5.60 -5.17
CA LYS A 58 -0.79 4.57 -5.70
C LYS A 58 -1.39 3.19 -5.43
N TYR A 59 -1.41 2.35 -6.46
CA TYR A 59 -1.91 0.98 -6.33
C TYR A 59 -1.11 0.19 -5.30
N TYR A 60 -1.74 -0.70 -4.57
CA TYR A 60 -1.23 -1.45 -3.41
C TYR A 60 -0.83 -0.60 -2.19
N GLN A 61 -0.63 0.70 -2.32
CA GLN A 61 -0.27 1.57 -1.20
C GLN A 61 -1.50 2.27 -0.60
N THR A 62 -2.24 2.98 -1.45
CA THR A 62 -3.38 3.78 -1.01
C THR A 62 -4.72 3.32 -1.59
N TRP A 63 -4.73 2.47 -2.60
CA TRP A 63 -5.95 1.86 -3.11
C TRP A 63 -5.71 0.49 -3.75
N THR A 64 -6.75 -0.34 -3.76
CA THR A 64 -6.80 -1.61 -4.48
C THR A 64 -8.22 -1.88 -4.95
N ILE A 65 -8.36 -2.69 -6.01
CA ILE A 65 -9.65 -3.17 -6.48
C ILE A 65 -9.62 -4.69 -6.61
N GLY A 66 -10.68 -5.35 -6.18
CA GLY A 66 -10.84 -6.80 -6.31
C GLY A 66 -12.17 -7.15 -6.92
N LYS A 67 -12.21 -8.23 -7.72
CA LYS A 67 -13.42 -8.81 -8.31
C LYS A 67 -13.90 -9.99 -7.49
N TRP A 68 -15.21 -10.09 -7.26
CA TRP A 68 -15.81 -11.23 -6.60
C TRP A 68 -15.79 -12.46 -7.52
N ASN A 69 -15.22 -13.57 -7.06
CA ASN A 69 -15.14 -14.83 -7.81
C ASN A 69 -16.20 -15.87 -7.37
N GLY A 70 -17.14 -15.48 -6.53
CA GLY A 70 -18.14 -16.39 -5.93
C GLY A 70 -17.82 -16.80 -4.49
N THR A 71 -16.57 -16.60 -4.02
CA THR A 71 -16.14 -16.98 -2.67
C THR A 71 -15.40 -15.84 -1.97
N VAL A 72 -14.48 -15.18 -2.68
CA VAL A 72 -13.65 -14.09 -2.17
C VAL A 72 -13.53 -12.97 -3.20
N PHE A 73 -13.11 -11.80 -2.75
CA PHE A 73 -12.66 -10.74 -3.67
C PHE A 73 -11.19 -10.96 -4.01
N GLU A 74 -10.91 -11.34 -5.23
CA GLU A 74 -9.57 -11.45 -5.77
C GLU A 74 -9.05 -10.09 -6.18
N THR A 75 -7.93 -9.66 -5.63
CA THR A 75 -7.29 -8.39 -5.98
C THR A 75 -6.75 -8.47 -7.40
N LEU A 76 -7.15 -7.51 -8.22
CA LEU A 76 -6.65 -7.37 -9.59
C LEU A 76 -5.27 -6.71 -9.57
N ASN A 77 -4.49 -6.89 -10.63
CA ASN A 77 -3.19 -6.24 -10.74
C ASN A 77 -3.28 -4.98 -11.62
N TYR A 78 -3.11 -3.81 -10.99
CA TYR A 78 -3.06 -2.50 -11.63
C TYR A 78 -1.83 -1.70 -11.16
N GLU A 79 -0.75 -2.38 -10.76
CA GLU A 79 0.47 -1.76 -10.24
C GLU A 79 1.10 -0.76 -11.21
N GLU A 80 1.06 -1.08 -12.51
CA GLU A 80 1.62 -0.23 -13.57
C GLU A 80 0.70 0.94 -13.96
N THR A 81 -0.49 1.06 -13.34
CA THR A 81 -1.44 2.12 -13.69
C THR A 81 -1.28 3.33 -12.80
N ALA A 82 -1.38 4.51 -13.41
CA ALA A 82 -1.32 5.78 -12.71
C ALA A 82 -2.49 6.69 -13.12
N PHE A 83 -2.86 7.58 -12.21
CA PHE A 83 -3.82 8.63 -12.51
C PHE A 83 -3.27 9.59 -13.56
N ASN A 84 -4.08 9.94 -14.54
CA ASN A 84 -3.81 11.06 -15.45
C ASN A 84 -4.44 12.33 -14.83
N GLY A 85 -3.62 13.09 -14.12
CA GLY A 85 -4.11 14.22 -13.33
C GLY A 85 -5.05 13.76 -12.23
N LYS A 86 -6.35 14.00 -12.37
CA LYS A 86 -7.39 13.69 -11.38
C LYS A 86 -8.18 12.41 -11.65
N THR A 87 -7.93 11.74 -12.78
CA THR A 87 -8.77 10.63 -13.22
C THR A 87 -7.95 9.39 -13.58
N LEU A 88 -8.54 8.22 -13.33
CA LEU A 88 -8.05 6.93 -13.80
C LEU A 88 -9.23 6.13 -14.34
N ALA A 89 -9.17 5.75 -15.60
CA ALA A 89 -10.18 4.90 -16.24
C ALA A 89 -9.69 3.45 -16.32
N LEU A 90 -10.52 2.52 -15.87
CA LEU A 90 -10.28 1.09 -15.90
C LEU A 90 -11.34 0.43 -16.77
N THR A 91 -10.92 -0.39 -17.72
CA THR A 91 -11.81 -1.28 -18.46
C THR A 91 -11.91 -2.61 -17.71
N LEU A 92 -13.12 -2.96 -17.29
CA LEU A 92 -13.39 -4.09 -16.42
C LEU A 92 -14.48 -5.00 -17.04
N GLU A 93 -14.43 -6.28 -16.75
CA GLU A 93 -15.52 -7.19 -17.06
C GLU A 93 -16.73 -6.88 -16.16
N PRO A 94 -17.96 -7.18 -16.58
CA PRO A 94 -19.12 -7.13 -15.70
C PRO A 94 -18.92 -7.99 -14.46
N GLY A 95 -19.44 -7.55 -13.32
CA GLY A 95 -19.34 -8.29 -12.08
C GLY A 95 -19.42 -7.43 -10.82
N CYS A 96 -19.26 -8.08 -9.68
CA CYS A 96 -19.21 -7.43 -8.37
C CYS A 96 -17.78 -7.12 -7.99
N TYR A 97 -17.53 -5.89 -7.54
CA TYR A 97 -16.21 -5.37 -7.22
C TYR A 97 -16.17 -4.80 -5.82
N ARG A 98 -14.98 -4.84 -5.21
CA ARG A 98 -14.65 -4.13 -3.97
C ARG A 98 -13.45 -3.23 -4.19
N LEU A 99 -13.67 -1.93 -4.08
CA LEU A 99 -12.62 -0.92 -4.03
C LEU A 99 -12.27 -0.68 -2.58
N ILE A 100 -10.98 -0.73 -2.25
CA ILE A 100 -10.45 -0.41 -0.93
C ILE A 100 -9.55 0.81 -1.08
N THR A 101 -9.68 1.76 -0.16
CA THR A 101 -8.76 2.89 -0.01
C THR A 101 -8.16 2.86 1.38
N SER A 102 -6.88 3.22 1.49
CA SER A 102 -6.17 3.25 2.77
C SER A 102 -5.18 4.39 2.78
N MET A 103 -5.13 5.12 3.88
CA MET A 103 -4.15 6.18 4.11
C MET A 103 -3.51 5.99 5.47
N ARG A 104 -2.19 6.00 5.49
CA ARG A 104 -1.42 5.99 6.73
C ARG A 104 -1.07 7.42 7.10
N MET A 105 -1.38 7.77 8.34
CA MET A 105 -1.10 9.09 8.89
C MET A 105 0.30 9.13 9.53
N PRO A 106 0.92 10.32 9.64
CA PRO A 106 2.25 10.46 10.26
C PRO A 106 2.33 9.96 11.70
N ASN A 107 1.24 9.98 12.45
CA ASN A 107 1.16 9.44 13.81
C ASN A 107 1.03 7.90 13.86
N GLY A 108 1.04 7.22 12.70
CA GLY A 108 0.90 5.78 12.59
C GLY A 108 -0.53 5.27 12.41
N ASP A 109 -1.56 6.12 12.58
CA ASP A 109 -2.95 5.76 12.32
C ASP A 109 -3.16 5.34 10.88
N GLN A 110 -4.00 4.35 10.67
CA GLN A 110 -4.39 3.92 9.34
C GLN A 110 -5.90 4.09 9.16
N HIS A 111 -6.28 4.91 8.19
CA HIS A 111 -7.65 5.09 7.77
C HIS A 111 -7.91 4.24 6.53
N ALA A 112 -8.81 3.27 6.66
CA ALA A 112 -9.21 2.43 5.56
C ALA A 112 -10.72 2.52 5.34
N ALA A 113 -11.13 2.58 4.07
CA ALA A 113 -12.52 2.50 3.67
C ALA A 113 -12.67 1.49 2.53
N TYR A 114 -13.86 0.92 2.38
CA TYR A 114 -14.15 0.08 1.23
C TYR A 114 -15.54 0.37 0.68
N ARG A 115 -15.69 0.11 -0.62
CA ARG A 115 -16.97 0.21 -1.33
C ARG A 115 -17.15 -1.03 -2.19
N VAL A 116 -18.29 -1.70 -2.03
CA VAL A 116 -18.71 -2.81 -2.89
C VAL A 116 -19.74 -2.29 -3.89
N PHE A 117 -19.60 -2.66 -5.15
CA PHE A 117 -20.48 -2.22 -6.23
C PHE A 117 -20.51 -3.24 -7.36
N GLU A 118 -21.56 -3.16 -8.17
CA GLU A 118 -21.70 -3.94 -9.40
C GLU A 118 -21.37 -3.09 -10.62
N LEU A 119 -20.81 -3.73 -11.63
CA LEU A 119 -20.65 -3.21 -12.99
C LEU A 119 -21.42 -4.13 -13.94
N LYS A 120 -22.29 -3.55 -14.75
CA LYS A 120 -23.02 -4.26 -15.80
C LYS A 120 -22.28 -4.12 -17.13
N ALA A 121 -22.57 -5.02 -18.07
CA ALA A 121 -22.06 -4.93 -19.43
C ALA A 121 -22.38 -3.55 -20.05
N GLY A 122 -21.37 -2.89 -20.63
CA GLY A 122 -21.48 -1.55 -21.22
C GLY A 122 -21.69 -0.40 -20.23
N GLU A 123 -21.70 -0.67 -18.92
CA GLU A 123 -21.88 0.39 -17.91
C GLU A 123 -20.65 1.28 -17.82
N ALA A 124 -20.87 2.60 -17.74
CA ALA A 124 -19.87 3.56 -17.30
C ALA A 124 -20.21 4.02 -15.87
N LYS A 125 -19.31 3.79 -14.94
CA LYS A 125 -19.47 4.16 -13.52
C LYS A 125 -18.34 5.06 -13.07
N GLU A 126 -18.68 6.07 -12.28
CA GLU A 126 -17.72 6.96 -11.66
C GLU A 126 -17.71 6.77 -10.13
N ILE A 127 -16.51 6.77 -9.55
CA ILE A 127 -16.31 6.75 -8.11
C ILE A 127 -15.30 7.83 -7.75
N TYR A 128 -15.65 8.66 -6.77
CA TYR A 128 -14.75 9.64 -6.20
C TYR A 128 -13.99 9.03 -5.04
N LEU A 129 -12.65 9.19 -5.06
CA LEU A 129 -11.76 8.82 -3.98
C LEU A 129 -11.56 10.03 -3.08
N GLU A 130 -11.84 9.85 -1.81
CA GLU A 130 -11.70 10.91 -0.82
C GLU A 130 -10.47 10.62 0.05
N ALA A 131 -9.50 11.53 0.01
CA ALA A 131 -8.36 11.47 0.90
C ALA A 131 -8.77 11.97 2.29
N VAL A 132 -8.34 11.25 3.32
CA VAL A 132 -8.48 11.73 4.69
C VAL A 132 -7.51 12.89 4.89
N LYS A 133 -8.06 14.09 5.15
CA LYS A 133 -7.28 15.29 5.48
C LYS A 133 -7.38 15.50 6.98
N LYS A 134 -6.25 15.62 7.63
CA LYS A 134 -6.14 16.04 9.03
C LYS A 134 -5.15 17.18 9.12
N GLU A 135 -5.43 18.13 9.97
CA GLU A 135 -4.47 19.19 10.30
C GLU A 135 -3.30 18.60 11.10
N LEU A 136 -2.12 19.20 10.97
CA LEU A 136 -0.92 18.68 11.63
C LEU A 136 -1.10 18.56 13.14
N ASP A 137 -1.76 19.53 13.78
CA ASP A 137 -2.01 19.51 15.22
C ASP A 137 -2.91 18.36 15.67
N GLU A 138 -3.78 17.83 14.78
CA GLU A 138 -4.59 16.65 15.06
C GLU A 138 -3.78 15.35 14.98
N LEU A 139 -2.60 15.38 14.35
CA LEU A 139 -1.73 14.23 14.15
C LEU A 139 -0.58 14.18 15.17
N LEU A 140 -0.36 15.29 15.89
CA LEU A 140 0.69 15.40 16.90
C LEU A 140 0.10 15.22 18.30
N GLU A 141 0.74 14.37 19.08
CA GLU A 141 0.43 14.23 20.49
C GLU A 141 1.39 15.13 21.30
N HIS A 142 0.82 16.04 22.07
CA HIS A 142 1.58 16.90 22.97
C HIS A 142 1.72 16.23 24.32
N ILE A 143 2.94 15.86 24.68
CA ILE A 143 3.26 15.24 25.97
C ILE A 143 4.29 16.08 26.71
N GLU A 144 4.19 16.11 28.04
CA GLU A 144 5.27 16.63 28.88
C GLU A 144 6.38 15.56 28.95
N LEU A 145 7.57 15.91 28.47
CA LEU A 145 8.71 15.01 28.57
C LEU A 145 9.24 14.97 30.00
N PRO A 146 9.58 13.78 30.51
CA PRO A 146 10.31 13.67 31.77
C PRO A 146 11.71 14.32 31.65
N GLU A 147 12.31 14.64 32.79
CA GLU A 147 13.73 15.03 32.79
C GLU A 147 14.57 13.85 32.30
N ILE A 148 15.20 14.03 31.14
CA ILE A 148 16.16 13.08 30.59
C ILE A 148 17.54 13.74 30.45
N THR A 149 18.56 12.92 30.60
CA THR A 149 19.95 13.31 30.34
C THR A 149 20.49 12.36 29.27
N LEU A 150 21.02 12.93 28.21
CA LEU A 150 21.69 12.23 27.13
C LEU A 150 23.19 12.48 27.19
N GLU A 151 23.99 11.49 26.80
CA GLU A 151 25.44 11.60 26.72
C GLU A 151 25.85 11.70 25.25
N ASP A 152 26.72 12.65 24.93
CA ASP A 152 27.27 12.76 23.58
C ASP A 152 28.42 11.75 23.36
N LEU A 153 28.96 11.71 22.16
CA LEU A 153 30.00 10.77 21.76
C LEU A 153 31.31 10.99 22.54
N ASP A 154 31.49 12.17 23.15
CA ASP A 154 32.66 12.53 23.97
C ASP A 154 32.44 12.23 25.46
N GLY A 155 31.26 11.68 25.82
CA GLY A 155 30.92 11.35 27.21
C GLY A 155 30.41 12.53 28.04
N LYS A 156 30.03 13.63 27.40
CA LYS A 156 29.47 14.79 28.08
C LYS A 156 27.94 14.67 28.18
N ALA A 157 27.46 14.88 29.40
CA ALA A 157 26.03 14.86 29.67
C ALA A 157 25.33 16.17 29.23
N HIS A 158 24.16 16.03 28.62
CA HIS A 158 23.29 17.11 28.18
C HIS A 158 21.86 16.88 28.69
N THR A 159 21.27 17.89 29.29
CA THR A 159 19.85 17.88 29.65
C THR A 159 19.00 18.33 28.47
N LEU A 160 17.67 18.07 28.50
CA LEU A 160 16.74 18.59 27.49
C LEU A 160 16.84 20.12 27.37
N ASN A 161 16.97 20.83 28.49
CA ASN A 161 17.12 22.29 28.50
C ASN A 161 18.41 22.75 27.80
N ASP A 162 19.49 21.98 27.90
CA ASP A 162 20.73 22.28 27.17
C ASP A 162 20.55 22.12 25.66
N LEU A 163 19.80 21.09 25.24
CA LEU A 163 19.56 20.76 23.83
C LEU A 163 18.58 21.72 23.16
N THR A 164 17.62 22.27 23.91
CA THR A 164 16.56 23.12 23.37
C THR A 164 16.78 24.61 23.56
N LYS A 165 17.87 25.04 24.21
CA LYS A 165 18.15 26.45 24.54
C LYS A 165 18.20 27.36 23.29
N ASP A 166 18.62 26.83 22.14
CA ASP A 166 18.80 27.57 20.90
C ASP A 166 17.59 27.37 19.93
N GLY A 167 16.55 26.65 20.37
CA GLY A 167 15.34 26.40 19.59
C GLY A 167 14.83 24.95 19.67
N PRO A 168 13.81 24.62 18.90
CA PRO A 168 13.29 23.26 18.87
C PRO A 168 14.30 22.27 18.26
N ILE A 169 14.31 21.06 18.80
CA ILE A 169 15.17 19.96 18.32
C ILE A 169 14.31 18.73 18.00
N LEU A 170 14.64 18.04 16.93
CA LEU A 170 14.14 16.70 16.66
C LEU A 170 15.04 15.66 17.33
N LEU A 171 14.50 14.86 18.24
CA LEU A 171 15.19 13.70 18.82
C LEU A 171 14.67 12.43 18.15
N ALA A 172 15.54 11.72 17.44
CA ALA A 172 15.23 10.43 16.83
C ALA A 172 15.83 9.31 17.70
N PHE A 173 14.98 8.56 18.40
CA PHE A 173 15.40 7.39 19.18
C PHE A 173 15.48 6.17 18.23
N LEU A 174 16.68 5.64 18.05
CA LEU A 174 17.00 4.63 17.07
C LEU A 174 17.40 3.32 17.76
N GLY A 175 16.78 2.22 17.39
CA GLY A 175 17.19 0.86 17.78
C GLY A 175 18.26 0.31 16.84
N THR A 176 19.28 -0.33 17.36
CA THR A 176 20.34 -0.91 16.53
C THR A 176 19.85 -2.20 15.85
N GLY A 177 19.86 -2.25 14.50
CA GLY A 177 19.44 -3.42 13.72
C GLY A 177 17.93 -3.63 13.66
N GLU A 178 17.15 -2.60 13.96
CA GLU A 178 15.68 -2.64 13.87
C GLU A 178 15.19 -2.04 12.56
N GLU A 179 14.21 -2.70 11.92
CA GLU A 179 13.60 -2.25 10.67
C GLU A 179 13.03 -0.81 10.74
N PRO A 180 12.33 -0.38 11.82
CA PRO A 180 11.84 1.00 11.92
C PRO A 180 12.96 2.04 11.86
N THR A 181 14.15 1.72 12.38
CA THR A 181 15.32 2.59 12.33
C THR A 181 15.82 2.78 10.90
N GLU A 182 15.85 1.71 10.10
CA GLU A 182 16.26 1.78 8.68
C GLU A 182 15.31 2.68 7.89
N HIS A 183 14.00 2.58 8.12
CA HIS A 183 13.01 3.45 7.49
C HIS A 183 13.22 4.92 7.85
N VAL A 184 13.39 5.23 9.14
CA VAL A 184 13.63 6.61 9.60
C VAL A 184 14.91 7.17 8.96
N LEU A 185 16.00 6.41 8.93
CA LEU A 185 17.27 6.86 8.35
C LEU A 185 17.14 7.12 6.84
N ASN A 186 16.44 6.26 6.10
CA ASN A 186 16.19 6.44 4.67
C ASN A 186 15.36 7.71 4.41
N GLU A 187 14.28 7.92 5.17
CA GLU A 187 13.45 9.13 5.05
C GLU A 187 14.25 10.40 5.40
N LEU A 188 15.09 10.37 6.43
CA LEU A 188 15.94 11.50 6.79
C LEU A 188 16.95 11.84 5.69
N ILE A 189 17.49 10.85 4.99
CA ILE A 189 18.37 11.07 3.83
C ILE A 189 17.60 11.79 2.70
N GLU A 190 16.37 11.34 2.41
CA GLU A 190 15.55 11.95 1.35
C GLU A 190 15.16 13.41 1.64
N ILE A 191 14.97 13.77 2.91
CA ILE A 191 14.58 15.12 3.31
C ILE A 191 15.74 16.00 3.75
N ALA A 192 16.98 15.49 3.76
CA ALA A 192 18.14 16.17 4.32
C ALA A 192 18.35 17.60 3.82
N GLU A 193 18.21 17.83 2.50
CA GLU A 193 18.33 19.18 1.92
C GLU A 193 17.24 20.14 2.43
N LYS A 194 16.00 19.64 2.53
CA LYS A 194 14.88 20.44 3.05
C LYS A 194 15.01 20.73 4.53
N TRP A 195 15.54 19.78 5.28
CA TRP A 195 15.80 19.92 6.71
C TRP A 195 16.86 20.98 6.98
N ASN A 196 18.01 20.88 6.31
CA ASN A 196 19.12 21.83 6.45
C ASN A 196 18.70 23.28 6.12
N ALA A 197 17.70 23.47 5.27
CA ALA A 197 17.15 24.77 4.95
C ALA A 197 16.24 25.36 6.05
N LYS A 198 15.88 24.59 7.09
CA LYS A 198 14.94 25.00 8.15
C LYS A 198 15.62 25.56 9.42
N ASP A 199 16.94 25.52 9.51
CA ASP A 199 17.68 25.96 10.71
C ASP A 199 17.18 25.28 12.01
N ALA A 200 16.79 24.00 11.90
CA ALA A 200 16.30 23.18 12.99
C ALA A 200 17.34 22.11 13.35
N ALA A 201 17.63 21.96 14.65
CA ALA A 201 18.55 20.96 15.13
C ALA A 201 17.93 19.55 15.11
N MET A 202 18.78 18.54 14.93
CA MET A 202 18.42 17.12 15.04
C MET A 202 19.50 16.36 15.79
N ALA A 203 19.10 15.44 16.65
CA ALA A 203 20.01 14.49 17.27
C ALA A 203 19.46 13.06 17.18
N ALA A 204 20.32 12.14 16.77
CA ALA A 204 20.05 10.71 16.85
C ALA A 204 20.44 10.20 18.24
N VAL A 205 19.51 9.54 18.91
CA VAL A 205 19.71 8.96 20.24
C VAL A 205 19.80 7.43 20.08
N LEU A 206 20.91 6.86 20.49
CA LEU A 206 21.17 5.42 20.45
C LEU A 206 21.11 4.84 21.86
N PRO A 207 20.72 3.55 22.03
CA PRO A 207 20.82 2.88 23.31
C PRO A 207 22.30 2.78 23.75
N THR A 208 22.53 2.85 25.04
CA THR A 208 23.87 2.67 25.60
C THR A 208 24.33 1.20 25.46
N LYS A 209 25.62 0.98 25.30
CA LYS A 209 26.20 -0.38 25.15
C LYS A 209 26.12 -1.25 26.42
N ALA A 210 25.48 -0.79 27.47
CA ALA A 210 25.47 -1.44 28.78
C ALA A 210 24.23 -2.37 28.99
N ASP A 211 23.34 -2.47 28.01
CA ASP A 211 22.14 -3.31 28.12
C ASP A 211 22.18 -4.48 27.14
#